data_f01aa327a75790fea43b8dcf25700d02
#
_entry.id   f01aa327a75790fea43b8dcf25700d02
#
_cell.length_a   1.000
_cell.length_b   1.000
_cell.length_c   1.000
_cell.angle_alpha   90.00
_cell.angle_beta   90.00
_cell.angle_gamma   90.00
#
_symmetry.space_group_name_H-M   'P 1'
#
loop_
_entity.id
_entity.type
_entity.pdbx_description
1 polymer ?
#
loop_
_entity_poly.entity_id
_entity_poly.type
_entity_poly.pdbx_seq_one_letter_code
_entity_poly.pdbx_strand_id
1 'polypeptide(L)'
;MKKPSIGFVGVGRMGANIARRLADLGYPIAAIYDHHEGTATSLAVELGSLAAKTLPEVTAASDVIFTVVTDDAAMRGIFAGDESLLKGAAGKVFINCATVSPAVHEAAEEAATAAGASTLAASMASSLTQARQGTLYLMVGGDAAVFEQQEPLLKDISSSLRHVGPVGHAGKIKALVNMVMNINTAGLAEGLGLGAALGLDLIVLKEVFSQTGANSRVLETDGDDMLAREHDCYFSAAHAAKDSGIANALAAAAGIAVPLSHATEAQYRKMIDLGLGELDKSGVAELTFPDRAGA
;
A
#
# COMPACT_ATOMS: atom_id res chain seq x y z
N MET A 1 12.89 2.99 27.65
CA MET A 1 13.09 4.25 26.89
C MET A 1 11.74 4.92 26.72
N LYS A 2 11.68 6.25 26.66
CA LYS A 2 10.43 6.98 26.36
C LYS A 2 10.04 6.71 24.90
N LYS A 3 8.79 6.36 24.64
CA LYS A 3 8.29 6.18 23.28
C LYS A 3 8.29 7.53 22.54
N PRO A 4 8.68 7.59 21.25
CA PRO A 4 8.60 8.81 20.46
C PRO A 4 7.15 9.24 20.24
N SER A 5 6.95 10.54 20.05
CA SER A 5 5.67 11.08 19.60
C SER A 5 5.47 10.82 18.11
N ILE A 6 4.29 10.33 17.72
CA ILE A 6 4.01 9.90 16.36
C ILE A 6 3.02 10.84 15.69
N GLY A 7 3.37 11.29 14.49
CA GLY A 7 2.49 12.01 13.57
C GLY A 7 2.01 11.12 12.43
N PHE A 8 0.83 11.41 11.90
CA PHE A 8 0.30 10.74 10.71
C PHE A 8 -0.13 11.75 9.65
N VAL A 9 0.27 11.48 8.41
CA VAL A 9 -0.19 12.18 7.21
C VAL A 9 -0.80 11.15 6.27
N GLY A 10 -2.12 11.25 6.05
CA GLY A 10 -2.92 10.24 5.39
C GLY A 10 -3.40 9.17 6.38
N VAL A 11 -4.66 9.29 6.77
CA VAL A 11 -5.31 8.37 7.72
C VAL A 11 -6.55 7.71 7.09
N GLY A 12 -6.40 7.34 5.83
CA GLY A 12 -7.28 6.38 5.19
C GLY A 12 -7.24 5.01 5.89
N ARG A 13 -7.79 3.98 5.24
CA ARG A 13 -7.93 2.64 5.85
C ARG A 13 -6.63 2.10 6.49
N MET A 14 -5.49 2.18 5.79
CA MET A 14 -4.22 1.67 6.32
C MET A 14 -3.65 2.55 7.44
N GLY A 15 -3.52 3.86 7.19
CA GLY A 15 -2.94 4.79 8.15
C GLY A 15 -3.69 4.84 9.48
N ALA A 16 -5.03 4.84 9.44
CA ALA A 16 -5.86 4.80 10.64
C ALA A 16 -5.66 3.52 11.47
N ASN A 17 -5.52 2.35 10.82
CA ASN A 17 -5.30 1.09 11.53
C ASN A 17 -3.90 1.02 12.16
N ILE A 18 -2.88 1.56 11.50
CA ILE A 18 -1.53 1.68 12.08
C ILE A 18 -1.55 2.64 13.27
N ALA A 19 -2.22 3.80 13.15
CA ALA A 19 -2.32 4.77 14.24
C ALA A 19 -3.00 4.16 15.49
N ARG A 20 -4.12 3.45 15.30
CA ARG A 20 -4.80 2.73 16.38
C ARG A 20 -3.92 1.68 17.03
N ARG A 21 -3.20 0.89 16.21
CA ARG A 21 -2.26 -0.12 16.72
C ARG A 21 -1.19 0.50 17.60
N LEU A 22 -0.56 1.58 17.16
CA LEU A 22 0.47 2.26 17.93
C LEU A 22 -0.10 2.91 19.22
N ALA A 23 -1.32 3.48 19.15
CA ALA A 23 -2.01 4.00 20.32
C ALA A 23 -2.29 2.89 21.37
N ASP A 24 -2.79 1.71 20.93
CA ASP A 24 -3.01 0.55 21.81
C ASP A 24 -1.73 0.11 22.53
N LEU A 25 -0.59 0.27 21.87
CA LEU A 25 0.72 -0.01 22.46
C LEU A 25 1.25 1.14 23.33
N GLY A 26 0.49 2.24 23.49
CA GLY A 26 0.85 3.38 24.32
C GLY A 26 1.87 4.33 23.70
N TYR A 27 1.96 4.40 22.37
CA TYR A 27 2.65 5.48 21.68
C TYR A 27 1.80 6.75 21.73
N PRO A 28 2.39 7.93 22.05
CA PRO A 28 1.68 9.20 21.92
C PRO A 28 1.41 9.49 20.43
N ILE A 29 0.16 9.42 19.99
CA ILE A 29 -0.23 9.91 18.68
C ILE A 29 -0.44 11.41 18.79
N ALA A 30 0.58 12.18 18.39
CA ALA A 30 0.63 13.60 18.69
C ALA A 30 -0.20 14.44 17.72
N ALA A 31 -0.17 14.13 16.43
CA ALA A 31 -0.88 14.89 15.41
C ALA A 31 -1.32 14.00 14.24
N ILE A 32 -2.48 14.30 13.68
CA ILE A 32 -3.09 13.62 12.55
C ILE A 32 -3.50 14.65 11.50
N TYR A 33 -3.10 14.44 10.26
CA TYR A 33 -3.47 15.22 9.10
C TYR A 33 -3.99 14.32 7.98
N ASP A 34 -5.04 14.75 7.34
CA ASP A 34 -5.54 14.18 6.07
C ASP A 34 -6.10 15.32 5.22
N HIS A 35 -6.03 15.19 3.89
CA HIS A 35 -6.64 16.19 3.00
C HIS A 35 -8.18 16.22 3.14
N HIS A 36 -8.78 15.12 3.59
CA HIS A 36 -10.16 15.09 4.07
C HIS A 36 -10.21 15.42 5.56
N GLU A 37 -10.44 16.68 5.89
CA GLU A 37 -10.44 17.19 7.26
C GLU A 37 -11.33 16.37 8.22
N GLY A 38 -12.49 15.92 7.76
CA GLY A 38 -13.40 15.10 8.55
C GLY A 38 -12.78 13.75 8.98
N THR A 39 -12.00 13.12 8.11
CA THR A 39 -11.28 11.87 8.41
C THR A 39 -10.22 12.08 9.48
N ALA A 40 -9.41 13.14 9.34
CA ALA A 40 -8.40 13.50 10.32
C ALA A 40 -9.01 13.83 11.68
N THR A 41 -10.06 14.65 11.69
CA THR A 41 -10.75 15.08 12.92
C THR A 41 -11.36 13.90 13.68
N SER A 42 -12.05 13.00 12.98
CA SER A 42 -12.68 11.83 13.60
C SER A 42 -11.66 10.93 14.29
N LEU A 43 -10.56 10.62 13.61
CA LEU A 43 -9.51 9.79 14.21
C LEU A 43 -8.74 10.52 15.33
N ALA A 44 -8.51 11.82 15.20
CA ALA A 44 -7.85 12.62 16.22
C ALA A 44 -8.67 12.66 17.52
N VAL A 45 -10.00 12.81 17.43
CA VAL A 45 -10.90 12.73 18.60
C VAL A 45 -10.83 11.33 19.23
N GLU A 46 -10.88 10.28 18.42
CA GLU A 46 -10.81 8.89 18.89
C GLU A 46 -9.51 8.61 19.67
N LEU A 47 -8.37 9.13 19.19
CA LEU A 47 -7.05 8.84 19.74
C LEU A 47 -6.54 9.90 20.73
N GLY A 48 -7.30 10.97 20.99
CA GLY A 48 -6.89 12.07 21.86
C GLY A 48 -5.72 12.87 21.28
N SER A 49 -5.65 13.01 19.97
CA SER A 49 -4.56 13.63 19.20
C SER A 49 -4.94 15.02 18.70
N LEU A 50 -3.94 15.79 18.25
CA LEU A 50 -4.18 17.02 17.50
C LEU A 50 -4.71 16.71 16.10
N ALA A 51 -5.87 17.21 15.71
CA ALA A 51 -6.29 17.29 14.32
C ALA A 51 -5.56 18.47 13.67
N ALA A 52 -4.40 18.19 13.06
CA ALA A 52 -3.55 19.22 12.45
C ALA A 52 -4.23 19.81 11.21
N LYS A 53 -4.14 21.13 11.05
CA LYS A 53 -4.66 21.87 9.89
C LYS A 53 -3.63 22.04 8.79
N THR A 54 -2.36 21.94 9.15
CA THR A 54 -1.23 22.11 8.23
C THR A 54 -0.19 21.00 8.45
N LEU A 55 0.60 20.73 7.42
CA LEU A 55 1.69 19.76 7.51
C LEU A 55 2.78 20.17 8.53
N PRO A 56 3.18 21.47 8.63
CA PRO A 56 4.10 21.91 9.67
C PRO A 56 3.63 21.65 11.09
N GLU A 57 2.32 21.70 11.37
CA GLU A 57 1.79 21.35 12.70
C GLU A 57 2.05 19.88 13.06
N VAL A 58 1.97 18.97 12.08
CA VAL A 58 2.32 17.56 12.29
C VAL A 58 3.80 17.42 12.63
N THR A 59 4.66 18.08 11.85
CA THR A 59 6.12 18.04 12.04
C THR A 59 6.51 18.62 13.41
N ALA A 60 5.91 19.74 13.80
CA ALA A 60 6.19 20.38 15.09
C ALA A 60 5.80 19.52 16.30
N ALA A 61 4.70 18.76 16.20
CA ALA A 61 4.18 17.95 17.29
C ALA A 61 4.85 16.56 17.43
N SER A 62 5.57 16.08 16.41
CA SER A 62 5.97 14.68 16.30
C SER A 62 7.48 14.48 16.21
N ASP A 63 7.98 13.36 16.71
CA ASP A 63 9.36 12.91 16.53
C ASP A 63 9.49 12.04 15.29
N VAL A 64 8.50 11.17 15.05
CA VAL A 64 8.41 10.27 13.89
C VAL A 64 7.09 10.50 13.18
N ILE A 65 7.13 10.66 11.87
CA ILE A 65 5.94 10.94 11.05
C ILE A 65 5.74 9.81 10.02
N PHE A 66 4.58 9.14 10.11
CA PHE A 66 4.14 8.19 9.08
C PHE A 66 3.41 8.92 7.96
N THR A 67 3.80 8.65 6.71
CA THR A 67 3.05 9.11 5.53
C THR A 67 2.41 7.92 4.84
N VAL A 68 1.08 7.95 4.70
CA VAL A 68 0.27 6.86 4.13
C VAL A 68 -0.68 7.44 3.09
N VAL A 69 -0.10 8.07 2.08
CA VAL A 69 -0.80 8.76 0.98
C VAL A 69 -1.04 7.81 -0.20
N THR A 70 -1.82 8.24 -1.19
CA THR A 70 -2.36 7.36 -2.24
C THR A 70 -1.46 7.20 -3.47
N ASP A 71 -0.70 8.24 -3.84
CA ASP A 71 -0.01 8.32 -5.11
C ASP A 71 1.21 9.26 -5.11
N ASP A 72 1.90 9.31 -6.25
CA ASP A 72 3.10 10.11 -6.46
C ASP A 72 2.86 11.62 -6.26
N ALA A 73 1.71 12.12 -6.71
CA ALA A 73 1.39 13.54 -6.61
C ALA A 73 1.19 13.96 -5.15
N ALA A 74 0.45 13.16 -4.39
CA ALA A 74 0.23 13.37 -2.96
C ALA A 74 1.56 13.31 -2.19
N MET A 75 2.43 12.30 -2.45
CA MET A 75 3.73 12.19 -1.79
C MET A 75 4.64 13.37 -2.11
N ARG A 76 4.71 13.81 -3.37
CA ARG A 76 5.47 15.01 -3.74
C ARG A 76 4.92 16.26 -3.05
N GLY A 77 3.60 16.40 -3.01
CA GLY A 77 2.94 17.57 -2.43
C GLY A 77 3.23 17.76 -0.94
N ILE A 78 3.29 16.68 -0.16
CA ILE A 78 3.56 16.79 1.28
C ILE A 78 5.02 17.10 1.60
N PHE A 79 5.95 16.89 0.67
CA PHE A 79 7.38 17.21 0.81
C PHE A 79 7.81 18.47 0.01
N ALA A 80 6.87 19.20 -0.63
CA ALA A 80 7.20 20.36 -1.47
C ALA A 80 6.66 21.67 -0.92
N GLY A 81 7.45 22.76 -1.09
CA GLY A 81 7.06 24.12 -0.72
C GLY A 81 7.25 24.46 0.77
N ASP A 82 7.02 25.72 1.09
CA ASP A 82 7.32 26.30 2.41
C ASP A 82 6.37 25.82 3.53
N GLU A 83 5.18 25.33 3.19
CA GLU A 83 4.20 24.77 4.12
C GLU A 83 4.14 23.24 4.08
N SER A 84 5.25 22.60 3.68
CA SER A 84 5.41 21.14 3.65
C SER A 84 5.80 20.56 5.01
N LEU A 85 5.89 19.23 5.06
CA LEU A 85 6.44 18.49 6.21
C LEU A 85 7.89 18.86 6.54
N LEU A 86 8.61 19.46 5.60
CA LEU A 86 10.03 19.83 5.79
C LEU A 86 10.21 21.05 6.69
N LYS A 87 9.19 21.86 6.90
CA LYS A 87 9.25 23.02 7.79
C LYS A 87 9.43 22.57 9.25
N GLY A 88 10.62 22.83 9.80
CA GLY A 88 10.99 22.41 11.15
C GLY A 88 11.35 20.93 11.30
N ALA A 89 11.71 20.26 10.20
CA ALA A 89 11.95 18.82 10.16
C ALA A 89 13.31 18.37 10.71
N ALA A 90 14.21 19.28 11.05
CA ALA A 90 15.54 18.91 11.57
C ALA A 90 15.44 17.92 12.74
N GLY A 91 16.13 16.77 12.62
CA GLY A 91 16.14 15.69 13.61
C GLY A 91 14.88 14.80 13.62
N LYS A 92 13.93 15.01 12.72
CA LYS A 92 12.74 14.15 12.58
C LYS A 92 13.00 12.96 11.68
N VAL A 93 12.16 11.92 11.80
CA VAL A 93 12.18 10.74 10.94
C VAL A 93 10.84 10.61 10.22
N PHE A 94 10.86 10.52 8.90
CA PHE A 94 9.69 10.24 8.08
C PHE A 94 9.67 8.76 7.68
N ILE A 95 8.59 8.05 8.00
CA ILE A 95 8.37 6.65 7.59
C ILE A 95 7.32 6.64 6.49
N ASN A 96 7.77 6.52 5.25
CA ASN A 96 6.94 6.63 4.05
C ASN A 96 6.38 5.25 3.69
N CYS A 97 5.10 5.00 3.98
CA CYS A 97 4.43 3.71 3.77
C CYS A 97 3.62 3.63 2.47
N ALA A 98 3.56 4.70 1.70
CA ALA A 98 2.79 4.75 0.46
C ALA A 98 3.39 3.85 -0.63
N THR A 99 2.53 3.26 -1.47
CA THR A 99 2.95 2.61 -2.72
C THR A 99 2.99 3.66 -3.83
N VAL A 100 4.18 4.19 -4.05
CA VAL A 100 4.50 5.22 -5.04
C VAL A 100 5.72 4.79 -5.86
N SER A 101 6.01 5.53 -6.93
CA SER A 101 7.19 5.30 -7.77
C SER A 101 8.49 5.39 -6.93
N PRO A 102 9.47 4.51 -7.14
CA PRO A 102 10.74 4.57 -6.40
C PRO A 102 11.42 5.93 -6.43
N ALA A 103 11.41 6.61 -7.57
CA ALA A 103 11.95 7.95 -7.73
C ALA A 103 11.28 9.02 -6.84
N VAL A 104 10.04 8.81 -6.43
CA VAL A 104 9.34 9.70 -5.49
C VAL A 104 9.85 9.51 -4.08
N HIS A 105 10.13 8.28 -3.66
CA HIS A 105 10.78 8.00 -2.38
C HIS A 105 12.20 8.57 -2.35
N GLU A 106 12.96 8.43 -3.44
CA GLU A 106 14.32 8.96 -3.57
C GLU A 106 14.31 10.50 -3.48
N ALA A 107 13.37 11.16 -4.16
CA ALA A 107 13.21 12.62 -4.08
C ALA A 107 12.77 13.10 -2.69
N ALA A 108 11.92 12.36 -1.99
CA ALA A 108 11.51 12.67 -0.62
C ALA A 108 12.69 12.53 0.36
N GLU A 109 13.55 11.51 0.18
CA GLU A 109 14.78 11.35 0.96
C GLU A 109 15.74 12.51 0.76
N GLU A 110 16.00 12.92 -0.50
CA GLU A 110 16.85 14.04 -0.81
C GLU A 110 16.35 15.34 -0.15
N ALA A 111 15.06 15.64 -0.29
CA ALA A 111 14.45 16.82 0.29
C ALA A 111 14.49 16.80 1.83
N ALA A 112 14.20 15.66 2.45
CA ALA A 112 14.23 15.50 3.91
C ALA A 112 15.66 15.65 4.45
N THR A 113 16.64 15.05 3.78
CA THR A 113 18.07 15.15 4.12
C THR A 113 18.54 16.60 4.07
N ALA A 114 18.15 17.34 3.02
CA ALA A 114 18.46 18.78 2.91
C ALA A 114 17.84 19.62 4.05
N ALA A 115 16.71 19.17 4.61
CA ALA A 115 16.07 19.78 5.77
C ALA A 115 16.59 19.26 7.13
N GLY A 116 17.61 18.40 7.14
CA GLY A 116 18.19 17.81 8.35
C GLY A 116 17.37 16.70 8.98
N ALA A 117 16.46 16.08 8.22
CA ALA A 117 15.64 14.96 8.62
C ALA A 117 16.12 13.64 7.97
N SER A 118 15.61 12.51 8.47
CA SER A 118 15.85 11.20 7.88
C SER A 118 14.55 10.59 7.33
N THR A 119 14.70 9.68 6.36
CA THR A 119 13.55 8.95 5.80
C THR A 119 13.77 7.45 5.78
N LEU A 120 12.68 6.70 5.90
CA LEU A 120 12.59 5.28 5.57
C LEU A 120 11.40 5.07 4.64
N ALA A 121 11.59 4.34 3.55
CA ALA A 121 10.47 3.83 2.75
C ALA A 121 10.04 2.47 3.30
N ALA A 122 8.89 2.39 3.97
CA ALA A 122 8.38 1.19 4.63
C ALA A 122 7.19 0.61 3.86
N SER A 123 7.49 -0.06 2.74
CA SER A 123 6.47 -0.66 1.89
C SER A 123 5.77 -1.85 2.56
N MET A 124 4.45 -1.82 2.57
CA MET A 124 3.60 -2.83 3.21
C MET A 124 3.13 -3.89 2.21
N ALA A 125 3.24 -5.16 2.56
CA ALA A 125 2.72 -6.28 1.78
C ALA A 125 1.74 -7.12 2.62
N SER A 126 0.64 -6.50 3.07
CA SER A 126 -0.39 -7.10 3.93
C SER A 126 -1.69 -6.30 3.83
N SER A 127 -2.77 -6.81 4.45
CA SER A 127 -4.09 -6.19 4.43
C SER A 127 -4.37 -5.30 5.65
N LEU A 128 -5.59 -4.75 5.69
CA LEU A 128 -6.09 -3.90 6.78
C LEU A 128 -6.09 -4.61 8.13
N THR A 129 -6.43 -5.90 8.14
CA THR A 129 -6.45 -6.73 9.34
C THR A 129 -5.08 -6.81 9.98
N GLN A 130 -4.04 -7.08 9.18
CA GLN A 130 -2.67 -7.12 9.66
C GLN A 130 -2.17 -5.75 10.14
N ALA A 131 -2.58 -4.66 9.49
CA ALA A 131 -2.24 -3.31 9.95
C ALA A 131 -2.82 -3.04 11.36
N ARG A 132 -4.07 -3.44 11.60
CA ARG A 132 -4.72 -3.30 12.92
C ARG A 132 -4.11 -4.20 13.99
N GLN A 133 -3.71 -5.41 13.63
CA GLN A 133 -3.12 -6.39 14.54
C GLN A 133 -1.63 -6.18 14.80
N GLY A 134 -0.95 -5.34 14.01
CA GLY A 134 0.51 -5.18 14.09
C GLY A 134 1.29 -6.37 13.52
N THR A 135 0.74 -7.02 12.52
CA THR A 135 1.33 -8.21 11.88
C THR A 135 1.66 -7.98 10.41
N LEU A 136 1.96 -6.74 10.03
CA LEU A 136 2.37 -6.40 8.67
C LEU A 136 3.64 -7.16 8.24
N TYR A 137 3.79 -7.42 6.95
CA TYR A 137 5.08 -7.66 6.32
C TYR A 137 5.62 -6.31 5.80
N LEU A 138 6.77 -5.87 6.32
CA LEU A 138 7.39 -4.62 5.94
C LEU A 138 8.70 -4.84 5.19
N MET A 139 8.82 -4.22 4.03
CA MET A 139 10.06 -4.07 3.27
C MET A 139 10.52 -2.63 3.44
N VAL A 140 11.67 -2.43 4.10
CA VAL A 140 12.14 -1.09 4.49
C VAL A 140 13.42 -0.76 3.74
N GLY A 141 13.38 0.33 2.98
CA GLY A 141 14.55 0.93 2.35
C GLY A 141 14.93 2.23 3.03
N GLY A 142 16.23 2.53 3.07
CA GLY A 142 16.79 3.73 3.66
C GLY A 142 18.12 3.47 4.35
N ASP A 143 18.64 4.46 5.06
CA ASP A 143 19.90 4.34 5.80
C ASP A 143 19.80 3.26 6.89
N ALA A 144 20.81 2.40 6.99
CA ALA A 144 20.82 1.26 7.91
C ALA A 144 20.80 1.70 9.38
N ALA A 145 21.48 2.77 9.75
CA ALA A 145 21.50 3.25 11.13
C ALA A 145 20.14 3.85 11.54
N VAL A 146 19.47 4.54 10.60
CA VAL A 146 18.09 5.03 10.80
C VAL A 146 17.13 3.85 10.94
N PHE A 147 17.28 2.82 10.09
CA PHE A 147 16.48 1.59 10.20
C PHE A 147 16.67 0.92 11.56
N GLU A 148 17.90 0.69 12.02
CA GLU A 148 18.19 0.09 13.32
C GLU A 148 17.59 0.89 14.49
N GLN A 149 17.65 2.22 14.41
CA GLN A 149 17.04 3.10 15.41
C GLN A 149 15.51 2.97 15.46
N GLN A 150 14.86 2.80 14.30
CA GLN A 150 13.40 2.70 14.18
C GLN A 150 12.89 1.25 14.23
N GLU A 151 13.77 0.26 14.23
CA GLU A 151 13.40 -1.16 14.22
C GLU A 151 12.42 -1.55 15.33
N PRO A 152 12.56 -1.09 16.59
CA PRO A 152 11.59 -1.40 17.64
C PRO A 152 10.17 -0.91 17.31
N LEU A 153 10.04 0.32 16.80
CA LEU A 153 8.75 0.89 16.37
C LEU A 153 8.16 0.11 15.19
N LEU A 154 8.99 -0.24 14.22
CA LEU A 154 8.57 -1.00 13.04
C LEU A 154 8.13 -2.43 13.41
N LYS A 155 8.77 -3.07 14.39
CA LYS A 155 8.37 -4.38 14.93
C LYS A 155 7.02 -4.35 15.65
N ASP A 156 6.65 -3.23 16.25
CA ASP A 156 5.36 -3.08 16.93
C ASP A 156 4.15 -3.07 15.98
N ILE A 157 4.40 -2.82 14.68
CA ILE A 157 3.39 -2.83 13.62
C ILE A 157 3.56 -3.98 12.62
N SER A 158 4.57 -4.84 12.80
CA SER A 158 4.89 -5.92 11.85
C SER A 158 5.25 -7.23 12.52
N SER A 159 4.90 -8.35 11.90
CA SER A 159 5.38 -9.68 12.26
C SER A 159 6.59 -10.12 11.44
N SER A 160 6.86 -9.44 10.33
CA SER A 160 8.01 -9.68 9.46
C SER A 160 8.55 -8.36 8.91
N LEU A 161 9.84 -8.16 9.10
CA LEU A 161 10.53 -6.91 8.80
C LEU A 161 11.83 -7.22 8.03
N ARG A 162 12.02 -6.54 6.89
CA ARG A 162 13.23 -6.69 6.08
C ARG A 162 13.79 -5.32 5.70
N HIS A 163 15.03 -5.02 6.10
CA HIS A 163 15.81 -3.97 5.47
C HIS A 163 16.27 -4.46 4.09
N VAL A 164 15.94 -3.71 3.04
CA VAL A 164 16.14 -4.15 1.65
C VAL A 164 17.13 -3.27 0.88
N GLY A 165 17.87 -2.42 1.57
CA GLY A 165 18.87 -1.53 0.99
C GLY A 165 18.43 -0.06 0.91
N PRO A 166 18.92 0.75 -0.04
CA PRO A 166 18.57 2.16 -0.20
C PRO A 166 17.07 2.40 -0.34
N VAL A 167 16.62 3.64 -0.12
CA VAL A 167 15.19 4.01 -0.04
C VAL A 167 14.36 3.58 -1.26
N GLY A 168 14.88 3.71 -2.48
CA GLY A 168 14.19 3.29 -3.70
C GLY A 168 13.99 1.77 -3.85
N HIS A 169 14.77 0.95 -3.13
CA HIS A 169 14.68 -0.52 -3.23
C HIS A 169 13.35 -1.06 -2.69
N ALA A 170 12.82 -0.52 -1.60
CA ALA A 170 11.53 -0.94 -1.07
C ALA A 170 10.40 -0.71 -2.09
N GLY A 171 10.39 0.46 -2.75
CA GLY A 171 9.43 0.76 -3.81
C GLY A 171 9.56 -0.16 -5.03
N LYS A 172 10.80 -0.46 -5.47
CA LYS A 172 11.05 -1.41 -6.57
C LYS A 172 10.52 -2.80 -6.23
N ILE A 173 10.86 -3.32 -5.06
CA ILE A 173 10.38 -4.64 -4.62
C ILE A 173 8.85 -4.66 -4.51
N LYS A 174 8.25 -3.61 -3.94
CA LYS A 174 6.80 -3.51 -3.80
C LYS A 174 6.09 -3.52 -5.17
N ALA A 175 6.61 -2.80 -6.15
CA ALA A 175 6.08 -2.82 -7.52
C ALA A 175 6.12 -4.23 -8.13
N LEU A 176 7.22 -4.96 -7.95
CA LEU A 176 7.36 -6.34 -8.45
C LEU A 176 6.43 -7.32 -7.71
N VAL A 177 6.28 -7.19 -6.38
CA VAL A 177 5.32 -7.99 -5.59
C VAL A 177 3.90 -7.79 -6.13
N ASN A 178 3.47 -6.55 -6.32
CA ASN A 178 2.11 -6.27 -6.79
C ASN A 178 1.93 -6.65 -8.26
N MET A 179 2.94 -6.48 -9.12
CA MET A 179 2.91 -6.97 -10.50
C MET A 179 2.62 -8.48 -10.55
N VAL A 180 3.38 -9.29 -9.83
CA VAL A 180 3.19 -10.75 -9.83
C VAL A 180 1.85 -11.14 -9.20
N MET A 181 1.46 -10.50 -8.11
CA MET A 181 0.15 -10.74 -7.47
C MET A 181 -1.00 -10.44 -8.42
N ASN A 182 -0.99 -9.29 -9.09
CA ASN A 182 -2.05 -8.88 -10.02
C ASN A 182 -2.14 -9.80 -11.25
N ILE A 183 -0.99 -10.26 -11.79
CA ILE A 183 -0.95 -11.26 -12.87
C ILE A 183 -1.60 -12.57 -12.40
N ASN A 184 -1.27 -13.05 -11.21
CA ASN A 184 -1.85 -14.27 -10.66
C ASN A 184 -3.37 -14.11 -10.46
N THR A 185 -3.84 -12.94 -10.00
CA THR A 185 -5.27 -12.66 -9.83
C THR A 185 -6.01 -12.67 -11.16
N ALA A 186 -5.46 -12.01 -12.19
CA ALA A 186 -6.06 -12.00 -13.52
C ALA A 186 -6.07 -13.42 -14.15
N GLY A 187 -4.97 -14.15 -14.04
CA GLY A 187 -4.87 -15.53 -14.55
C GLY A 187 -5.83 -16.49 -13.83
N LEU A 188 -6.02 -16.34 -12.51
CA LEU A 188 -7.01 -17.10 -11.76
C LEU A 188 -8.43 -16.81 -12.24
N ALA A 189 -8.77 -15.54 -12.42
CA ALA A 189 -10.08 -15.12 -12.94
C ALA A 189 -10.38 -15.70 -14.33
N GLU A 190 -9.39 -15.67 -15.25
CA GLU A 190 -9.52 -16.26 -16.58
C GLU A 190 -9.70 -17.78 -16.51
N GLY A 191 -8.91 -18.47 -15.67
CA GLY A 191 -9.01 -19.92 -15.49
C GLY A 191 -10.36 -20.37 -14.95
N LEU A 192 -10.88 -19.70 -13.91
CA LEU A 192 -12.18 -19.99 -13.32
C LEU A 192 -13.32 -19.59 -14.27
N GLY A 193 -13.23 -18.43 -14.94
CA GLY A 193 -14.22 -17.95 -15.89
C GLY A 193 -14.34 -18.87 -17.11
N LEU A 194 -13.21 -19.34 -17.67
CA LEU A 194 -13.21 -20.33 -18.75
C LEU A 194 -13.80 -21.67 -18.27
N GLY A 195 -13.46 -22.12 -17.04
CA GLY A 195 -14.03 -23.31 -16.44
C GLY A 195 -15.56 -23.21 -16.33
N ALA A 196 -16.09 -22.05 -15.93
CA ALA A 196 -17.52 -21.78 -15.93
C ALA A 196 -18.15 -21.89 -17.32
N ALA A 197 -17.54 -21.27 -18.32
CA ALA A 197 -18.01 -21.32 -19.71
C ALA A 197 -18.00 -22.75 -20.29
N LEU A 198 -17.09 -23.61 -19.83
CA LEU A 198 -17.00 -25.02 -20.21
C LEU A 198 -17.96 -25.92 -19.39
N GLY A 199 -18.73 -25.38 -18.45
CA GLY A 199 -19.67 -26.13 -17.62
C GLY A 199 -19.00 -27.02 -16.57
N LEU A 200 -17.76 -26.69 -16.15
CA LEU A 200 -17.07 -27.44 -15.09
C LEU A 200 -17.59 -27.07 -13.71
N ASP A 201 -17.51 -28.03 -12.78
CA ASP A 201 -17.70 -27.74 -11.37
C ASP A 201 -16.53 -26.88 -10.86
N LEU A 202 -16.84 -25.62 -10.50
CA LEU A 202 -15.81 -24.65 -10.11
C LEU A 202 -15.23 -24.94 -8.73
N ILE A 203 -15.94 -25.64 -7.86
CA ILE A 203 -15.42 -26.06 -6.55
C ILE A 203 -14.32 -27.13 -6.77
N VAL A 204 -14.61 -28.11 -7.62
CA VAL A 204 -13.63 -29.14 -8.00
C VAL A 204 -12.46 -28.50 -8.74
N LEU A 205 -12.71 -27.57 -9.68
CA LEU A 205 -11.66 -26.89 -10.43
C LEU A 205 -10.71 -26.11 -9.47
N LYS A 206 -11.26 -25.37 -8.50
CA LYS A 206 -10.51 -24.65 -7.49
C LYS A 206 -9.68 -25.59 -6.61
N GLU A 207 -10.24 -26.74 -6.21
CA GLU A 207 -9.51 -27.77 -5.49
C GLU A 207 -8.30 -28.26 -6.30
N VAL A 208 -8.52 -28.62 -7.57
CA VAL A 208 -7.43 -29.06 -8.49
C VAL A 208 -6.36 -27.99 -8.64
N PHE A 209 -6.74 -26.71 -8.77
CA PHE A 209 -5.78 -25.61 -8.83
C PHE A 209 -4.93 -25.56 -7.56
N SER A 210 -5.53 -25.78 -6.39
CA SER A 210 -4.81 -25.73 -5.10
C SER A 210 -3.73 -26.82 -4.97
N GLN A 211 -3.88 -27.94 -5.68
CA GLN A 211 -2.98 -29.10 -5.61
C GLN A 211 -1.94 -29.16 -6.75
N THR A 212 -1.95 -28.17 -7.62
CA THR A 212 -1.13 -28.17 -8.85
C THR A 212 -0.28 -26.92 -8.97
N GLY A 213 0.49 -26.81 -10.06
CA GLY A 213 1.24 -25.58 -10.38
C GLY A 213 0.38 -24.35 -10.68
N ALA A 214 -0.94 -24.46 -10.70
CA ALA A 214 -1.88 -23.35 -10.78
C ALA A 214 -2.09 -22.67 -9.43
N ASN A 215 -1.58 -23.25 -8.34
CA ASN A 215 -1.74 -22.67 -7.01
C ASN A 215 -0.96 -21.36 -6.87
N SER A 216 -1.56 -20.43 -6.13
CA SER A 216 -0.96 -19.17 -5.74
C SER A 216 -1.65 -18.63 -4.47
N ARG A 217 -1.02 -17.68 -3.79
CA ARG A 217 -1.64 -17.07 -2.61
C ARG A 217 -3.00 -16.43 -2.93
N VAL A 218 -3.18 -15.89 -4.15
CA VAL A 218 -4.44 -15.28 -4.55
C VAL A 218 -5.57 -16.31 -4.76
N LEU A 219 -5.25 -17.56 -5.06
CA LEU A 219 -6.26 -18.62 -5.06
C LEU A 219 -6.88 -18.80 -3.65
N GLU A 220 -6.05 -18.74 -2.61
CA GLU A 220 -6.47 -18.89 -1.22
C GLU A 220 -7.27 -17.68 -0.71
N THR A 221 -6.92 -16.46 -1.17
CA THR A 221 -7.52 -15.21 -0.67
C THR A 221 -8.68 -14.72 -1.50
N ASP A 222 -8.68 -14.94 -2.81
CA ASP A 222 -9.60 -14.31 -3.76
C ASP A 222 -10.49 -15.34 -4.49
N GLY A 223 -10.13 -16.63 -4.44
CA GLY A 223 -10.83 -17.66 -5.23
C GLY A 223 -12.30 -17.80 -4.85
N ASP A 224 -12.64 -17.78 -3.56
CA ASP A 224 -14.03 -17.86 -3.10
C ASP A 224 -14.81 -16.58 -3.44
N ASP A 225 -14.21 -15.41 -3.28
CA ASP A 225 -14.81 -14.13 -3.63
C ASP A 225 -15.18 -14.07 -5.13
N MET A 226 -14.30 -14.61 -6.00
CA MET A 226 -14.57 -14.71 -7.44
C MET A 226 -15.75 -15.62 -7.75
N LEU A 227 -15.86 -16.76 -7.06
CA LEU A 227 -16.96 -17.71 -7.25
C LEU A 227 -18.28 -17.15 -6.71
N ALA A 228 -18.26 -16.57 -5.50
CA ALA A 228 -19.42 -16.00 -4.83
C ALA A 228 -19.85 -14.65 -5.41
N ARG A 229 -19.02 -14.01 -6.24
CA ARG A 229 -19.19 -12.63 -6.71
C ARG A 229 -19.22 -11.62 -5.56
N GLU A 230 -18.40 -11.84 -4.55
CA GLU A 230 -18.24 -10.99 -3.38
C GLU A 230 -16.89 -10.29 -3.47
N HIS A 231 -16.87 -9.01 -3.80
CA HIS A 231 -15.66 -8.26 -4.05
C HIS A 231 -15.50 -7.09 -3.07
N ASP A 232 -15.66 -7.39 -1.78
CA ASP A 232 -15.41 -6.44 -0.70
C ASP A 232 -13.96 -5.95 -0.73
N CYS A 233 -13.80 -4.62 -0.81
CA CYS A 233 -12.52 -4.02 -1.16
C CYS A 233 -11.50 -4.04 -0.04
N TYR A 234 -10.49 -4.89 -0.14
CA TYR A 234 -9.24 -4.83 0.61
C TYR A 234 -8.14 -4.11 -0.18
N PHE A 235 -8.07 -4.35 -1.49
CA PHE A 235 -7.14 -3.72 -2.42
C PHE A 235 -7.84 -3.48 -3.75
N SER A 236 -8.24 -2.23 -4.02
CA SER A 236 -9.13 -1.91 -5.14
C SER A 236 -8.51 -2.15 -6.52
N ALA A 237 -9.36 -2.39 -7.51
CA ALA A 237 -8.96 -2.52 -8.92
C ALA A 237 -8.23 -1.26 -9.42
N ALA A 238 -8.63 -0.06 -8.95
CA ALA A 238 -7.93 1.19 -9.26
C ALA A 238 -6.50 1.21 -8.70
N HIS A 239 -6.27 0.68 -7.49
CA HIS A 239 -4.93 0.52 -6.95
C HIS A 239 -4.13 -0.55 -7.70
N ALA A 240 -4.77 -1.65 -8.12
CA ALA A 240 -4.13 -2.69 -8.91
C ALA A 240 -3.67 -2.16 -10.28
N ALA A 241 -4.48 -1.34 -10.95
CA ALA A 241 -4.11 -0.65 -12.18
C ALA A 241 -2.90 0.27 -11.97
N LYS A 242 -2.96 1.13 -10.93
CA LYS A 242 -1.88 2.06 -10.60
C LYS A 242 -0.56 1.32 -10.32
N ASP A 243 -0.60 0.29 -9.49
CA ASP A 243 0.60 -0.44 -9.09
C ASP A 243 1.20 -1.27 -10.24
N SER A 244 0.36 -1.85 -11.11
CA SER A 244 0.81 -2.47 -12.36
C SER A 244 1.48 -1.44 -13.29
N GLY A 245 0.93 -0.22 -13.38
CA GLY A 245 1.52 0.89 -14.13
C GLY A 245 2.90 1.29 -13.61
N ILE A 246 3.13 1.30 -12.30
CA ILE A 246 4.46 1.55 -11.71
C ILE A 246 5.45 0.48 -12.17
N ALA A 247 5.08 -0.81 -12.10
CA ALA A 247 5.94 -1.90 -12.54
C ALA A 247 6.25 -1.82 -14.04
N ASN A 248 5.26 -1.51 -14.87
CA ASN A 248 5.43 -1.33 -16.32
C ASN A 248 6.37 -0.16 -16.67
N ALA A 249 6.27 0.96 -15.92
CA ALA A 249 7.18 2.08 -16.07
C ALA A 249 8.63 1.71 -15.70
N LEU A 250 8.83 0.93 -14.62
CA LEU A 250 10.15 0.42 -14.24
C LEU A 250 10.72 -0.53 -15.30
N ALA A 251 9.89 -1.41 -15.87
CA ALA A 251 10.30 -2.31 -16.92
C ALA A 251 10.72 -1.55 -18.19
N ALA A 252 9.95 -0.54 -18.60
CA ALA A 252 10.29 0.32 -19.73
C ALA A 252 11.62 1.05 -19.51
N ALA A 253 11.85 1.60 -18.31
CA ALA A 253 13.12 2.26 -17.95
C ALA A 253 14.31 1.29 -17.94
N ALA A 254 14.07 0.01 -17.62
CA ALA A 254 15.10 -1.04 -17.63
C ALA A 254 15.28 -1.72 -19.00
N GLY A 255 14.47 -1.39 -20.00
CA GLY A 255 14.48 -2.03 -21.33
C GLY A 255 14.01 -3.49 -21.33
N ILE A 256 13.15 -3.88 -20.37
CA ILE A 256 12.63 -5.25 -20.21
C ILE A 256 11.18 -5.32 -20.67
N ALA A 257 10.86 -6.31 -21.51
CA ALA A 257 9.49 -6.58 -21.93
C ALA A 257 8.73 -7.36 -20.84
N VAL A 258 7.55 -6.87 -20.46
CA VAL A 258 6.67 -7.49 -19.46
C VAL A 258 5.23 -7.61 -19.98
N PRO A 259 4.99 -8.40 -21.06
CA PRO A 259 3.71 -8.45 -21.77
C PRO A 259 2.54 -8.86 -20.86
N LEU A 260 2.73 -9.79 -19.93
CA LEU A 260 1.69 -10.21 -18.99
C LEU A 260 1.27 -9.06 -18.06
N SER A 261 2.23 -8.27 -17.58
CA SER A 261 1.95 -7.12 -16.73
C SER A 261 1.16 -6.04 -17.48
N HIS A 262 1.49 -5.77 -18.75
CA HIS A 262 0.73 -4.84 -19.58
C HIS A 262 -0.70 -5.31 -19.83
N ALA A 263 -0.88 -6.60 -20.13
CA ALA A 263 -2.22 -7.18 -20.30
C ALA A 263 -3.05 -7.08 -19.01
N THR A 264 -2.42 -7.37 -17.88
CA THR A 264 -3.07 -7.29 -16.55
C THR A 264 -3.46 -5.86 -16.21
N GLU A 265 -2.57 -4.86 -16.43
CA GLU A 265 -2.92 -3.45 -16.26
C GLU A 265 -4.14 -3.06 -17.09
N ALA A 266 -4.19 -3.50 -18.36
CA ALA A 266 -5.30 -3.21 -19.26
C ALA A 266 -6.63 -3.78 -18.73
N GLN A 267 -6.65 -4.97 -18.11
CA GLN A 267 -7.84 -5.53 -17.48
C GLN A 267 -8.32 -4.65 -16.31
N TYR A 268 -7.43 -4.24 -15.40
CA TYR A 268 -7.81 -3.37 -14.29
C TYR A 268 -8.24 -1.96 -14.76
N ARG A 269 -7.66 -1.42 -15.83
CA ARG A 269 -8.15 -0.18 -16.45
C ARG A 269 -9.55 -0.34 -17.02
N LYS A 270 -9.83 -1.49 -17.68
CA LYS A 270 -11.19 -1.80 -18.18
C LYS A 270 -12.19 -1.85 -17.02
N MET A 271 -11.82 -2.38 -15.85
CA MET A 271 -12.71 -2.31 -14.66
C MET A 271 -13.03 -0.86 -14.27
N ILE A 272 -12.03 0.03 -14.26
CA ILE A 272 -12.25 1.45 -13.94
C ILE A 272 -13.21 2.07 -14.95
N ASP A 273 -13.01 1.83 -16.24
CA ASP A 273 -13.87 2.35 -17.33
C ASP A 273 -15.32 1.87 -17.21
N LEU A 274 -15.54 0.67 -16.66
CA LEU A 274 -16.87 0.10 -16.38
C LEU A 274 -17.46 0.55 -15.03
N GLY A 275 -16.81 1.44 -14.29
CA GLY A 275 -17.26 1.90 -12.96
C GLY A 275 -17.02 0.88 -11.83
N LEU A 276 -16.19 -0.14 -12.06
CA LEU A 276 -15.86 -1.21 -11.10
C LEU A 276 -14.53 -0.96 -10.38
N GLY A 277 -13.95 0.23 -10.49
CA GLY A 277 -12.64 0.56 -9.95
C GLY A 277 -12.52 0.46 -8.44
N GLU A 278 -13.60 0.60 -7.70
CA GLU A 278 -13.65 0.52 -6.24
C GLU A 278 -13.86 -0.90 -5.69
N LEU A 279 -14.19 -1.87 -6.55
CA LEU A 279 -14.22 -3.27 -6.14
C LEU A 279 -12.81 -3.75 -5.78
N ASP A 280 -12.72 -4.81 -4.98
CA ASP A 280 -11.46 -5.52 -4.77
C ASP A 280 -10.87 -5.99 -6.10
N LYS A 281 -9.54 -6.20 -6.14
CA LYS A 281 -8.84 -6.72 -7.33
C LYS A 281 -9.42 -8.04 -7.83
N SER A 282 -10.00 -8.86 -6.94
CA SER A 282 -10.73 -10.09 -7.29
C SER A 282 -11.87 -9.83 -8.26
N GLY A 283 -12.42 -8.61 -8.28
CA GLY A 283 -13.47 -8.18 -9.19
C GLY A 283 -13.05 -8.21 -10.68
N VAL A 284 -11.78 -8.46 -11.01
CA VAL A 284 -11.37 -8.73 -12.41
C VAL A 284 -12.11 -9.95 -12.99
N ALA A 285 -12.63 -10.83 -12.15
CA ALA A 285 -13.52 -11.93 -12.53
C ALA A 285 -14.82 -11.46 -13.22
N GLU A 286 -15.28 -10.22 -12.94
CA GLU A 286 -16.43 -9.63 -13.62
C GLU A 286 -16.22 -9.44 -15.12
N LEU A 287 -14.97 -9.44 -15.58
CA LEU A 287 -14.61 -9.31 -17.00
C LEU A 287 -14.51 -10.64 -17.74
N THR A 288 -14.49 -11.78 -17.04
CA THR A 288 -14.13 -13.08 -17.61
C THR A 288 -15.19 -14.16 -17.42
N PHE A 289 -16.03 -14.06 -16.37
CA PHE A 289 -17.10 -15.03 -16.18
C PHE A 289 -18.26 -14.77 -17.13
N PRO A 290 -18.93 -15.84 -17.65
CA PRO A 290 -20.15 -15.69 -18.45
C PRO A 290 -21.22 -14.88 -17.69
N ASP A 291 -21.99 -14.10 -18.45
CA ASP A 291 -23.12 -13.30 -17.93
C ASP A 291 -22.75 -12.26 -16.86
N ARG A 292 -21.47 -11.80 -16.83
CA ARG A 292 -21.01 -10.71 -15.98
C ARG A 292 -20.63 -9.47 -16.79
N ALA A 293 -20.19 -8.39 -16.15
CA ALA A 293 -20.03 -7.06 -16.73
C ALA A 293 -19.11 -6.96 -17.98
N GLY A 294 -18.23 -7.91 -18.18
CA GLY A 294 -17.28 -7.91 -19.30
C GLY A 294 -17.65 -8.85 -20.47
N ALA A 295 -18.72 -9.62 -20.32
CA ALA A 295 -19.17 -10.58 -21.33
C ALA A 295 -20.03 -9.95 -22.43
#